data_e8470e768f8cbbe5ba61cde6d549e886
#
_entry.id   e8470e768f8cbbe5ba61cde6d549e886
#
_cell.length_a   1.000
_cell.length_b   1.000
_cell.length_c   1.000
_cell.angle_alpha   90.00
_cell.angle_beta   90.00
_cell.angle_gamma   90.00
#
_symmetry.space_group_name_H-M   'P 1'
#
loop_
_entity.id
_entity.type
_entity.pdbx_description
1 polymer ?
#
loop_
_entity_poly.entity_id
_entity_poly.type
_entity_poly.pdbx_seq_one_letter_code
_entity_poly.pdbx_strand_id
1 'polypeptide(L)'
;MFAVRRAVGALFLIASATGVARAQSSADTVAAELTRIAPTRDGYRVGPIGLTAAGRGIAALEPALPALPTQPRIVLVAGLDGSPASTRVVLDVLAWRLADATVVRNRRRWQVAAVPCVLTERCDPVAAPPFADAPAAPSSAGPVFPPDQGYFDAPEFREARYLWRWTTMLAPDLVIEVRHGTTLEWRGNALGRPRVSGSGVAVEDSLAGALGTGAPGGLAPVAALQVSGPPAEVTRAVREVLDGRPTPSPSPLHRALTARQVRSPLEIARMLAARYPATPSMSYIPALSWSGALRVSTITGDPQYRAGAVAQMAPFLSGAKPAIAEPFLLTSLAGHQAFFDLADVEGNREADALARRAADAILGVAPDEIVRFATSWTDDMFMATSVLARAAKRTGEARYADAVARLLTSYAARLQRPDGLFMHAASGPHAWGRGNGFAAFGLMEALTQLPESWPARSLVLGSFQRLMSGLRRHQAWDGSWHQVVDEPGTYREFTVTAMTVAAMARGLRLGWLDRSFDEVVQRGWRAVQARVSETGDLVDVCTGTGAGPNATREYYLTRPALFGPDDRGGAMALTAALEMHALTGK
;
A
#
# COMPACT_ATOMS: atom_id res chain seq x y z
N MET A 1 6.16 -10.75 81.09
CA MET A 1 7.62 -10.72 81.26
C MET A 1 8.18 -10.81 79.80
N PHE A 2 8.84 -9.77 79.36
CA PHE A 2 9.62 -9.58 78.16
C PHE A 2 8.95 -9.78 76.78
N ALA A 3 8.56 -8.62 76.18
CA ALA A 3 8.35 -8.40 74.77
C ALA A 3 9.69 -8.34 73.99
N VAL A 4 9.78 -9.04 72.88
CA VAL A 4 10.84 -8.77 71.85
C VAL A 4 10.16 -8.32 70.55
N ARG A 5 10.28 -7.03 70.27
CA ARG A 5 9.94 -6.43 68.97
C ARG A 5 11.01 -6.85 67.98
N ARG A 6 10.63 -7.51 66.89
CA ARG A 6 11.44 -7.60 65.66
C ARG A 6 10.96 -6.54 64.68
N ALA A 7 11.79 -5.55 64.44
CA ALA A 7 11.66 -4.60 63.34
C ALA A 7 12.00 -5.32 62.01
N VAL A 8 11.06 -5.39 61.10
CA VAL A 8 11.30 -5.80 59.71
C VAL A 8 11.60 -4.53 58.93
N GLY A 9 12.86 -4.32 58.57
CA GLY A 9 13.27 -3.26 57.70
C GLY A 9 12.81 -3.55 56.25
N ALA A 10 11.89 -2.74 55.74
CA ALA A 10 11.54 -2.74 54.35
C ALA A 10 12.65 -2.09 53.54
N LEU A 11 13.44 -2.90 52.84
CA LEU A 11 14.36 -2.41 51.79
C LEU A 11 13.51 -1.97 50.58
N PHE A 12 13.31 -0.67 50.41
CA PHE A 12 12.84 -0.11 49.16
C PHE A 12 13.98 -0.20 48.14
N LEU A 13 13.91 -1.18 47.25
CA LEU A 13 14.65 -1.18 46.00
C LEU A 13 14.04 -0.08 45.11
N ILE A 14 14.67 1.08 45.09
CA ILE A 14 14.47 2.09 44.06
C ILE A 14 15.08 1.51 42.80
N ALA A 15 14.22 0.86 41.98
CA ALA A 15 14.55 0.59 40.61
C ALA A 15 14.62 1.97 39.90
N SER A 16 15.84 2.46 39.74
CA SER A 16 16.11 3.57 38.83
C SER A 16 15.72 3.13 37.42
N ALA A 17 14.48 3.41 37.05
CA ALA A 17 14.08 3.46 35.66
C ALA A 17 14.92 4.56 34.99
N THR A 18 16.07 4.18 34.47
CA THR A 18 16.74 4.96 33.42
C THR A 18 15.84 4.90 32.21
N GLY A 19 14.76 5.68 32.26
CA GLY A 19 14.09 6.13 31.08
C GLY A 19 15.18 6.82 30.25
N VAL A 20 15.58 6.18 29.17
CA VAL A 20 16.26 6.87 28.07
C VAL A 20 15.23 7.91 27.65
N ALA A 21 15.32 9.09 28.26
CA ALA A 21 14.71 10.29 27.76
C ALA A 21 15.30 10.44 26.35
N ARG A 22 14.52 10.04 25.36
CA ARG A 22 14.74 10.49 23.98
C ARG A 22 14.79 12.00 24.11
N ALA A 23 16.01 12.54 24.05
CA ALA A 23 16.18 13.97 23.92
C ALA A 23 15.37 14.35 22.67
N GLN A 24 14.18 14.85 22.88
CA GLN A 24 13.49 15.67 21.90
C GLN A 24 14.41 16.88 21.75
N SER A 25 15.32 16.80 20.78
CA SER A 25 15.97 18.00 20.29
C SER A 25 14.83 18.84 19.73
N SER A 26 14.47 19.90 20.43
CA SER A 26 13.49 20.89 20.02
C SER A 26 14.00 21.77 18.88
N ALA A 27 14.96 21.29 18.12
CA ALA A 27 15.40 21.95 16.91
C ALA A 27 14.33 21.70 15.84
N ASP A 28 13.90 22.77 15.24
CA ASP A 28 12.84 22.86 14.25
C ASP A 28 13.11 21.97 13.04
N THR A 29 12.71 20.70 13.12
CA THR A 29 12.72 19.82 11.96
C THR A 29 11.70 20.31 10.95
N VAL A 30 11.92 20.05 9.66
CA VAL A 30 10.95 20.38 8.59
C VAL A 30 9.58 19.82 8.92
N ALA A 31 9.48 18.60 9.46
CA ALA A 31 8.22 17.99 9.88
C ALA A 31 7.54 18.78 11.01
N ALA A 32 8.27 19.24 12.01
CA ALA A 32 7.73 20.05 13.11
C ALA A 32 7.25 21.41 12.61
N GLU A 33 7.98 22.03 11.71
CA GLU A 33 7.61 23.33 11.12
C GLU A 33 6.36 23.19 10.22
N LEU A 34 6.29 22.15 9.39
CA LEU A 34 5.07 21.86 8.61
C LEU A 34 3.86 21.65 9.50
N THR A 35 4.00 20.94 10.62
CA THR A 35 2.92 20.71 11.58
C THR A 35 2.44 22.03 12.22
N ARG A 36 3.37 22.96 12.47
CA ARG A 36 3.04 24.29 12.99
C ARG A 36 2.32 25.16 11.96
N ILE A 37 2.75 25.07 10.68
CA ILE A 37 2.15 25.82 9.56
C ILE A 37 0.76 25.32 9.21
N ALA A 38 0.56 24.00 9.25
CA ALA A 38 -0.69 23.34 8.85
C ALA A 38 -1.26 22.50 10.00
N PRO A 39 -1.92 23.12 10.97
CA PRO A 39 -2.64 22.37 11.99
C PRO A 39 -3.72 21.50 11.34
N THR A 40 -3.91 20.30 11.86
CA THR A 40 -4.79 19.24 11.33
C THR A 40 -6.26 19.65 11.05
N ARG A 41 -6.67 20.83 11.46
CA ARG A 41 -8.02 21.36 11.26
C ARG A 41 -8.28 21.92 9.85
N ASP A 42 -7.24 22.14 9.05
CA ASP A 42 -7.35 22.88 7.78
C ASP A 42 -7.45 21.99 6.53
N GLY A 43 -7.75 20.70 6.71
CA GLY A 43 -7.86 19.77 5.57
C GLY A 43 -6.51 19.31 5.03
N TYR A 44 -5.43 19.47 5.80
CA TYR A 44 -4.09 18.98 5.53
C TYR A 44 -3.61 18.04 6.60
N ARG A 45 -2.59 17.25 6.27
CA ARG A 45 -1.82 16.44 7.20
C ARG A 45 -0.34 16.52 6.85
N VAL A 46 0.48 16.36 7.85
CA VAL A 46 1.93 16.23 7.71
C VAL A 46 2.31 14.78 7.97
N GLY A 47 3.13 14.23 7.09
CA GLY A 47 3.62 12.87 7.22
C GLY A 47 4.76 12.59 6.26
N PRO A 48 5.47 11.48 6.43
CA PRO A 48 6.51 11.08 5.50
C PRO A 48 5.91 10.52 4.20
N ILE A 49 6.46 10.92 3.06
CA ILE A 49 6.14 10.33 1.76
C ILE A 49 7.02 9.14 1.43
N GLY A 50 8.12 9.00 2.14
CA GLY A 50 9.14 8.00 1.92
C GLY A 50 10.23 8.06 2.96
N LEU A 51 11.23 7.19 2.78
CA LEU A 51 12.44 7.13 3.60
C LEU A 51 13.65 7.47 2.75
N THR A 52 14.58 8.22 3.31
CA THR A 52 15.90 8.43 2.71
C THR A 52 16.74 7.15 2.74
N ALA A 53 17.91 7.16 2.10
CA ALA A 53 18.87 6.06 2.20
C ALA A 53 19.25 5.75 3.65
N ALA A 54 19.33 6.77 4.52
CA ALA A 54 19.59 6.63 5.95
C ALA A 54 18.34 6.25 6.77
N GLY A 55 17.18 6.04 6.13
CA GLY A 55 15.93 5.65 6.79
C GLY A 55 15.20 6.80 7.49
N ARG A 56 15.52 8.06 7.19
CA ARG A 56 14.78 9.23 7.69
C ARG A 56 13.50 9.44 6.88
N GLY A 57 12.44 9.92 7.53
CA GLY A 57 11.22 10.30 6.85
C GLY A 57 11.39 11.57 6.01
N ILE A 58 10.97 11.53 4.75
CA ILE A 58 10.89 12.70 3.87
C ILE A 58 9.57 13.39 4.15
N ALA A 59 9.58 14.46 4.92
CA ALA A 59 8.39 15.15 5.38
C ALA A 59 7.67 15.89 4.26
N ALA A 60 6.35 15.74 4.20
CA ALA A 60 5.47 16.41 3.26
C ALA A 60 4.23 16.99 3.91
N LEU A 61 3.70 18.03 3.29
CA LEU A 61 2.33 18.51 3.47
C LEU A 61 1.45 17.82 2.41
N GLU A 62 0.48 17.06 2.88
CA GLU A 62 -0.47 16.34 2.02
C GLU A 62 -1.90 16.83 2.28
N PRO A 63 -2.81 16.78 1.28
CA PRO A 63 -4.24 16.94 1.54
C PRO A 63 -4.73 15.87 2.52
N ALA A 64 -5.62 16.20 3.43
CA ALA A 64 -6.23 15.19 4.33
C ALA A 64 -7.22 14.28 3.61
N LEU A 65 -7.80 14.78 2.52
CA LEU A 65 -8.73 14.06 1.65
C LEU A 65 -8.31 14.23 0.19
N PRO A 66 -8.61 13.25 -0.67
CA PRO A 66 -8.39 13.38 -2.10
C PRO A 66 -9.09 14.62 -2.67
N ALA A 67 -8.44 15.29 -3.62
CA ALA A 67 -9.04 16.43 -4.31
C ALA A 67 -10.32 16.03 -5.05
N LEU A 68 -11.24 16.98 -5.18
CA LEU A 68 -12.32 16.84 -6.14
C LEU A 68 -11.76 16.73 -7.56
N PRO A 69 -12.40 16.00 -8.47
CA PRO A 69 -11.90 15.80 -9.83
C PRO A 69 -11.63 17.10 -10.59
N THR A 70 -12.36 18.17 -10.29
CA THR A 70 -12.25 19.49 -10.93
C THR A 70 -11.35 20.46 -10.19
N GLN A 71 -10.83 20.10 -9.00
CA GLN A 71 -10.00 20.99 -8.20
C GLN A 71 -8.56 21.00 -8.72
N PRO A 72 -8.02 22.17 -9.16
CA PRO A 72 -6.63 22.26 -9.58
C PRO A 72 -5.66 21.94 -8.46
N ARG A 73 -4.60 21.19 -8.78
CA ARG A 73 -3.60 20.68 -7.84
C ARG A 73 -2.22 21.22 -8.18
N ILE A 74 -1.51 21.71 -7.16
CA ILE A 74 -0.11 22.14 -7.30
C ILE A 74 0.76 21.44 -6.29
N VAL A 75 1.95 21.06 -6.72
CA VAL A 75 2.99 20.47 -5.87
C VAL A 75 4.18 21.40 -5.85
N LEU A 76 4.65 21.74 -4.65
CA LEU A 76 5.88 22.47 -4.40
C LEU A 76 6.96 21.51 -3.90
N VAL A 77 8.12 21.51 -4.54
CA VAL A 77 9.25 20.64 -4.19
C VAL A 77 10.49 21.47 -4.01
N ALA A 78 11.23 21.26 -2.91
CA ALA A 78 12.55 21.86 -2.69
C ALA A 78 13.53 20.87 -2.04
N GLY A 79 14.75 21.31 -1.82
CA GLY A 79 15.80 20.50 -1.20
C GLY A 79 16.37 19.40 -2.09
N LEU A 80 16.10 19.41 -3.40
CA LEU A 80 16.77 18.55 -4.38
C LEU A 80 18.21 18.99 -4.66
N ASP A 81 18.51 20.26 -4.42
CA ASP A 81 19.86 20.83 -4.42
C ASP A 81 20.59 20.69 -3.07
N GLY A 82 19.92 20.12 -2.06
CA GLY A 82 20.44 20.02 -0.70
C GLY A 82 20.52 21.36 0.04
N SER A 83 19.95 22.44 -0.51
CA SER A 83 20.05 23.79 0.07
C SER A 83 18.97 24.03 1.12
N PRO A 84 19.33 24.41 2.37
CA PRO A 84 18.36 24.89 3.36
C PRO A 84 17.61 26.15 2.90
N ALA A 85 18.21 26.95 2.02
CA ALA A 85 17.59 28.16 1.49
C ALA A 85 16.39 27.85 0.58
N SER A 86 16.48 26.85 -0.29
CA SER A 86 15.35 26.41 -1.12
C SER A 86 14.23 25.81 -0.26
N THR A 87 14.57 25.04 0.77
CA THR A 87 13.63 24.53 1.77
C THR A 87 12.87 25.66 2.46
N ARG A 88 13.59 26.71 2.91
CA ARG A 88 12.98 27.87 3.58
C ARG A 88 11.97 28.59 2.68
N VAL A 89 12.26 28.74 1.39
CA VAL A 89 11.33 29.34 0.42
C VAL A 89 9.98 28.61 0.43
N VAL A 90 9.98 27.29 0.34
CA VAL A 90 8.73 26.51 0.33
C VAL A 90 7.98 26.64 1.66
N LEU A 91 8.69 26.58 2.80
CA LEU A 91 8.08 26.76 4.12
C LEU A 91 7.44 28.17 4.27
N ASP A 92 8.10 29.23 3.81
CA ASP A 92 7.57 30.60 3.85
C ASP A 92 6.37 30.80 2.91
N VAL A 93 6.37 30.14 1.75
CA VAL A 93 5.22 30.13 0.85
C VAL A 93 4.03 29.42 1.50
N LEU A 94 4.26 28.27 2.13
CA LEU A 94 3.19 27.53 2.83
C LEU A 94 2.66 28.30 4.03
N ALA A 95 3.54 28.87 4.87
CA ALA A 95 3.15 29.71 6.00
C ALA A 95 2.27 30.87 5.56
N TRP A 96 2.67 31.60 4.52
CA TRP A 96 1.88 32.67 3.94
C TRP A 96 0.52 32.16 3.39
N ARG A 97 0.54 31.01 2.69
CA ARG A 97 -0.65 30.44 2.05
C ARG A 97 -1.71 29.99 3.06
N LEU A 98 -1.29 29.48 4.22
CA LEU A 98 -2.14 28.87 5.22
C LEU A 98 -2.44 29.79 6.43
N ALA A 99 -1.76 30.95 6.53
CA ALA A 99 -1.86 31.84 7.69
C ALA A 99 -3.22 32.54 7.90
N ASP A 100 -4.10 32.57 6.89
CA ASP A 100 -5.29 33.41 6.96
C ASP A 100 -6.57 32.71 6.50
N ALA A 101 -7.43 32.39 7.47
CA ALA A 101 -8.75 31.77 7.22
C ALA A 101 -9.72 32.69 6.44
N THR A 102 -9.56 34.00 6.50
CA THR A 102 -10.45 34.98 5.80
C THR A 102 -10.06 35.14 4.35
N VAL A 103 -8.76 35.01 4.04
CA VAL A 103 -8.21 35.02 2.69
C VAL A 103 -8.42 33.65 1.99
N VAL A 104 -8.68 32.60 2.76
CA VAL A 104 -8.91 31.22 2.28
C VAL A 104 -10.05 31.14 1.26
N ARG A 105 -11.10 31.96 1.33
CA ARG A 105 -12.19 31.93 0.34
C ARG A 105 -11.76 32.29 -1.08
N ASN A 106 -10.83 33.21 -1.23
CA ASN A 106 -10.30 33.61 -2.55
C ASN A 106 -9.04 32.81 -2.97
N ARG A 107 -8.31 32.19 -2.01
CA ARG A 107 -7.09 31.40 -2.23
C ARG A 107 -7.36 29.90 -2.46
N ARG A 108 -8.59 29.41 -2.41
CA ARG A 108 -8.97 28.00 -2.63
C ARG A 108 -8.85 27.54 -4.08
N ARG A 109 -8.16 28.28 -4.95
CA ARG A 109 -8.01 27.92 -6.36
C ARG A 109 -7.14 26.69 -6.55
N TRP A 110 -6.10 26.52 -5.74
CA TRP A 110 -5.19 25.38 -5.79
C TRP A 110 -5.33 24.51 -4.54
N GLN A 111 -5.43 23.21 -4.72
CA GLN A 111 -5.05 22.26 -3.67
C GLN A 111 -3.53 22.14 -3.68
N VAL A 112 -2.88 22.54 -2.59
CA VAL A 112 -1.43 22.57 -2.48
C VAL A 112 -0.94 21.33 -1.76
N ALA A 113 0.08 20.67 -2.29
CA ALA A 113 0.89 19.70 -1.57
C ALA A 113 2.37 20.11 -1.68
N ALA A 114 3.21 19.71 -0.73
CA ALA A 114 4.59 20.15 -0.76
C ALA A 114 5.55 19.17 -0.08
N VAL A 115 6.77 19.09 -0.63
CA VAL A 115 7.95 18.48 0.00
C VAL A 115 9.03 19.55 0.09
N PRO A 116 9.20 20.20 1.26
CA PRO A 116 10.17 21.30 1.38
C PRO A 116 11.62 20.84 1.36
N CYS A 117 11.92 19.60 1.77
CA CYS A 117 13.28 19.08 1.90
C CYS A 117 13.32 17.60 1.47
N VAL A 118 13.75 17.34 0.24
CA VAL A 118 13.85 15.97 -0.29
C VAL A 118 15.11 15.27 0.22
N LEU A 119 16.28 15.91 0.08
CA LEU A 119 17.56 15.42 0.59
C LEU A 119 17.72 15.79 2.07
N THR A 120 16.94 15.11 2.92
CA THR A 120 16.77 15.43 4.34
C THR A 120 18.11 15.53 5.09
N GLU A 121 19.10 14.71 4.76
CA GLU A 121 20.42 14.72 5.37
C GLU A 121 21.20 16.04 5.12
N ARG A 122 20.83 16.78 4.08
CA ARG A 122 21.51 18.02 3.68
C ARG A 122 20.73 19.27 4.08
N CYS A 123 19.42 19.25 3.90
CA CYS A 123 18.59 20.43 4.15
C CYS A 123 17.85 20.42 5.50
N ASP A 124 17.90 19.30 6.25
CA ASP A 124 17.36 19.16 7.62
C ASP A 124 18.28 18.28 8.48
N PRO A 125 19.47 18.75 8.89
CA PRO A 125 20.54 17.91 9.45
C PRO A 125 20.33 17.40 10.88
N VAL A 126 19.20 17.69 11.53
CA VAL A 126 19.05 17.61 13.00
C VAL A 126 18.82 16.22 13.58
N ALA A 127 18.49 15.19 12.81
CA ALA A 127 18.14 13.89 13.38
C ALA A 127 19.16 12.79 13.08
N ALA A 128 19.50 11.96 14.09
CA ALA A 128 20.29 10.74 13.87
C ALA A 128 19.53 9.76 12.94
N PRO A 129 20.23 9.03 12.06
CA PRO A 129 19.60 8.07 11.19
C PRO A 129 18.97 6.93 12.01
N PRO A 130 17.77 6.44 11.67
CA PRO A 130 17.11 5.35 12.39
C PRO A 130 17.72 3.96 12.12
N PHE A 131 18.58 3.81 11.10
CA PHE A 131 19.29 2.58 10.80
C PHE A 131 20.71 2.63 11.35
N ALA A 132 21.11 1.59 12.08
CA ALA A 132 22.44 1.52 12.70
C ALA A 132 23.57 1.47 11.66
N ASP A 133 23.31 0.84 10.51
CA ASP A 133 24.27 0.64 9.41
C ASP A 133 23.89 1.49 8.19
N ALA A 134 23.34 2.67 8.40
CA ALA A 134 22.95 3.55 7.31
C ALA A 134 24.16 3.83 6.40
N PRO A 135 24.04 3.67 5.08
CA PRO A 135 25.11 4.01 4.15
C PRO A 135 25.48 5.48 4.30
N ALA A 136 26.75 5.80 4.04
CA ALA A 136 27.20 7.18 3.99
C ALA A 136 26.30 8.01 3.08
N ALA A 137 26.16 9.29 3.38
CA ALA A 137 25.33 10.21 2.61
C ALA A 137 25.53 10.00 1.09
N PRO A 138 24.43 9.99 0.30
CA PRO A 138 24.51 9.73 -1.12
C PRO A 138 25.53 10.64 -1.81
N SER A 139 26.08 10.15 -2.91
CA SER A 139 27.12 10.82 -3.71
C SER A 139 26.81 12.31 -3.92
N SER A 140 27.81 13.12 -4.18
CA SER A 140 27.68 14.56 -4.49
C SER A 140 26.79 14.84 -5.73
N ALA A 141 26.55 13.84 -6.58
CA ALA A 141 25.56 13.89 -7.65
C ALA A 141 24.15 13.91 -7.05
N GLY A 142 23.30 14.81 -7.51
CA GLY A 142 21.89 14.89 -7.11
C GLY A 142 21.08 13.70 -7.63
N PRO A 143 19.82 13.57 -7.18
CA PRO A 143 18.94 12.50 -7.65
C PRO A 143 18.68 12.60 -9.15
N VAL A 144 18.69 11.46 -9.83
CA VAL A 144 18.42 11.34 -11.28
C VAL A 144 16.92 11.11 -11.52
N PHE A 145 16.39 11.78 -12.55
CA PHE A 145 14.98 11.65 -12.95
C PHE A 145 14.86 11.39 -14.47
N PRO A 146 13.89 10.56 -14.93
CA PRO A 146 13.04 9.72 -14.10
C PRO A 146 13.87 8.66 -13.38
N PRO A 147 13.47 8.25 -12.15
CA PRO A 147 14.17 7.19 -11.47
C PRO A 147 13.93 5.86 -12.18
N ASP A 148 14.94 4.97 -12.15
CA ASP A 148 14.76 3.62 -12.65
C ASP A 148 13.59 2.93 -11.97
N GLN A 149 13.01 1.99 -12.62
CA GLN A 149 12.05 0.96 -12.26
C GLN A 149 11.46 0.94 -10.82
N GLY A 150 11.54 2.02 -10.02
CA GLY A 150 10.79 2.15 -8.77
C GLY A 150 11.15 1.19 -7.62
N TYR A 151 12.33 0.59 -7.63
CA TYR A 151 12.81 -0.24 -6.53
C TYR A 151 13.22 0.61 -5.33
N PHE A 152 12.63 0.33 -4.17
CA PHE A 152 12.88 1.08 -2.93
C PHE A 152 14.01 0.48 -2.08
N ASP A 153 14.56 -0.66 -2.45
CA ASP A 153 15.69 -1.32 -1.80
C ASP A 153 17.05 -0.78 -2.25
N ALA A 154 17.15 -0.18 -3.44
CA ALA A 154 18.36 0.48 -3.88
C ALA A 154 18.58 1.77 -3.08
N PRO A 155 19.69 1.93 -2.36
CA PRO A 155 19.95 3.12 -1.54
C PRO A 155 20.21 4.37 -2.41
N GLU A 156 20.83 4.18 -3.59
CA GLU A 156 21.05 5.29 -4.50
C GLU A 156 19.70 5.82 -5.00
N PHE A 157 19.48 7.11 -4.79
CA PHE A 157 18.30 7.82 -5.29
C PHE A 157 16.94 7.27 -4.78
N ARG A 158 16.90 6.64 -3.61
CA ARG A 158 15.66 6.21 -2.98
C ARG A 158 14.68 7.37 -2.82
N GLU A 159 15.16 8.54 -2.46
CA GLU A 159 14.42 9.80 -2.34
C GLU A 159 13.73 10.17 -3.65
N ALA A 160 14.42 10.02 -4.79
CA ALA A 160 13.87 10.29 -6.11
C ALA A 160 12.67 9.38 -6.42
N ARG A 161 12.75 8.10 -6.06
CA ARG A 161 11.67 7.12 -6.30
C ARG A 161 10.43 7.44 -5.47
N TYR A 162 10.60 7.77 -4.18
CA TYR A 162 9.49 8.17 -3.32
C TYR A 162 8.85 9.47 -3.81
N LEU A 163 9.65 10.49 -4.10
CA LEU A 163 9.16 11.77 -4.60
C LEU A 163 8.42 11.62 -5.93
N TRP A 164 9.00 10.86 -6.87
CA TRP A 164 8.39 10.58 -8.17
C TRP A 164 7.03 9.91 -8.04
N ARG A 165 6.96 8.83 -7.26
CA ARG A 165 5.72 8.08 -7.05
C ARG A 165 4.67 8.91 -6.33
N TRP A 166 5.06 9.61 -5.29
CA TRP A 166 4.16 10.49 -4.56
C TRP A 166 3.61 11.60 -5.44
N THR A 167 4.47 12.29 -6.18
CA THR A 167 4.07 13.36 -7.12
C THR A 167 3.12 12.82 -8.17
N THR A 168 3.43 11.67 -8.77
CA THR A 168 2.59 11.11 -9.84
C THR A 168 1.23 10.62 -9.33
N MET A 169 1.13 10.06 -8.12
CA MET A 169 -0.16 9.64 -7.55
C MET A 169 -1.01 10.80 -7.04
N LEU A 170 -0.42 11.94 -6.69
CA LEU A 170 -1.17 13.18 -6.44
C LEU A 170 -1.83 13.72 -7.71
N ALA A 171 -1.31 13.38 -8.87
CA ALA A 171 -1.77 13.86 -10.17
C ALA A 171 -1.90 15.41 -10.22
N PRO A 172 -0.81 16.16 -10.00
CA PRO A 172 -0.86 17.61 -10.00
C PRO A 172 -1.12 18.17 -11.40
N ASP A 173 -1.65 19.38 -11.43
CA ASP A 173 -1.79 20.16 -12.67
C ASP A 173 -0.55 21.02 -12.92
N LEU A 174 0.21 21.28 -11.87
CA LEU A 174 1.49 21.98 -11.94
C LEU A 174 2.42 21.50 -10.81
N VAL A 175 3.68 21.26 -11.14
CA VAL A 175 4.76 21.08 -10.18
C VAL A 175 5.70 22.26 -10.27
N ILE A 176 6.11 22.81 -9.11
CA ILE A 176 7.15 23.84 -9.02
C ILE A 176 8.31 23.27 -8.21
N GLU A 177 9.44 23.08 -8.86
CA GLU A 177 10.71 22.72 -8.27
C GLU A 177 11.49 23.99 -7.91
N VAL A 178 11.75 24.19 -6.62
CA VAL A 178 12.46 25.36 -6.08
C VAL A 178 13.92 25.02 -5.84
N ARG A 179 14.82 25.82 -6.36
CA ARG A 179 16.28 25.73 -6.17
C ARG A 179 16.87 27.03 -5.68
N HIS A 180 18.00 26.93 -5.01
CA HIS A 180 18.81 28.11 -4.69
C HIS A 180 19.54 28.63 -5.94
N GLY A 181 19.71 29.95 -6.03
CA GLY A 181 20.42 30.60 -7.13
C GLY A 181 20.72 32.06 -6.82
N THR A 182 21.53 32.70 -7.66
CA THR A 182 21.92 34.11 -7.51
C THR A 182 21.05 35.07 -8.31
N THR A 183 20.34 34.56 -9.32
CA THR A 183 19.48 35.34 -10.22
C THR A 183 18.14 34.61 -10.36
N LEU A 184 17.04 35.38 -10.32
CA LEU A 184 15.71 34.81 -10.54
C LEU A 184 15.58 34.30 -11.98
N GLU A 185 15.40 33.01 -12.12
CA GLU A 185 15.23 32.37 -13.41
C GLU A 185 14.11 31.32 -13.33
N TRP A 186 13.24 31.32 -14.35
CA TRP A 186 12.25 30.29 -14.58
C TRP A 186 12.63 29.39 -15.75
N ARG A 187 12.57 28.09 -15.56
CA ARG A 187 12.71 27.06 -16.59
C ARG A 187 11.52 26.14 -16.55
N GLY A 188 11.20 25.44 -17.63
CA GLY A 188 10.08 24.53 -17.59
C GLY A 188 10.08 23.48 -18.69
N ASN A 189 9.35 22.39 -18.46
CA ASN A 189 9.06 21.44 -19.53
C ASN A 189 8.03 22.05 -20.52
N ALA A 190 7.81 21.38 -21.65
CA ALA A 190 6.93 21.89 -22.71
C ALA A 190 5.49 22.21 -22.24
N LEU A 191 4.99 21.50 -21.23
CA LEU A 191 3.66 21.72 -20.66
C LEU A 191 3.64 22.83 -19.59
N GLY A 192 4.76 23.06 -18.91
CA GLY A 192 4.89 24.06 -17.85
C GLY A 192 5.18 25.47 -18.37
N ARG A 193 6.05 25.59 -19.37
CA ARG A 193 6.48 26.89 -19.91
C ARG A 193 5.37 27.87 -20.27
N PRO A 194 4.24 27.46 -20.85
CA PRO A 194 3.15 28.40 -21.16
C PRO A 194 2.44 28.96 -19.91
N ARG A 195 2.73 28.45 -18.71
CA ARG A 195 2.02 28.80 -17.48
C ARG A 195 2.63 29.98 -16.73
N VAL A 196 3.87 30.35 -17.03
CA VAL A 196 4.56 31.49 -16.41
C VAL A 196 5.30 32.29 -17.49
N SER A 197 5.08 33.59 -17.51
CA SER A 197 5.79 34.50 -18.40
C SER A 197 7.29 34.48 -18.11
N GLY A 198 8.11 34.42 -19.14
CA GLY A 198 9.59 34.37 -18.97
C GLY A 198 10.17 32.98 -18.75
N SER A 199 9.35 31.91 -18.69
CA SER A 199 9.84 30.52 -18.54
C SER A 199 10.22 29.85 -19.88
N GLY A 200 10.72 30.62 -20.83
CA GLY A 200 11.03 30.12 -22.18
C GLY A 200 12.15 29.09 -22.27
N VAL A 201 12.98 28.95 -21.22
CA VAL A 201 14.11 28.03 -21.20
C VAL A 201 13.62 26.61 -20.87
N ALA A 202 14.08 25.63 -21.68
CA ALA A 202 13.80 24.22 -21.39
C ALA A 202 14.60 23.77 -20.15
N VAL A 203 14.01 22.86 -19.38
CA VAL A 203 14.69 22.18 -18.29
C VAL A 203 14.82 20.70 -18.64
N GLU A 204 16.04 20.21 -18.50
CA GLU A 204 16.41 18.80 -18.65
C GLU A 204 17.03 18.34 -17.31
N ASP A 205 17.39 17.11 -17.16
CA ASP A 205 18.13 16.56 -15.99
C ASP A 205 17.59 17.00 -14.61
N SER A 206 16.27 17.11 -14.46
CA SER A 206 15.60 17.49 -13.23
C SER A 206 14.24 16.81 -13.09
N LEU A 207 13.65 16.89 -11.90
CA LEU A 207 12.26 16.45 -11.70
C LEU A 207 11.30 17.14 -12.68
N ALA A 208 11.43 18.45 -12.83
CA ALA A 208 10.57 19.24 -13.71
C ALA A 208 10.70 18.84 -15.19
N GLY A 209 11.92 18.56 -15.65
CA GLY A 209 12.17 18.07 -17.02
C GLY A 209 11.55 16.70 -17.24
N ALA A 210 11.86 15.75 -16.39
CA ALA A 210 11.42 14.37 -16.48
C ALA A 210 9.88 14.22 -16.44
N LEU A 211 9.19 15.03 -15.65
CA LEU A 211 7.71 15.03 -15.60
C LEU A 211 7.06 15.41 -16.94
N GLY A 212 7.80 16.03 -17.84
CA GLY A 212 7.32 16.39 -19.19
C GLY A 212 7.22 15.22 -20.16
N THR A 213 7.91 14.11 -19.89
CA THR A 213 7.94 12.92 -20.77
C THR A 213 7.00 11.79 -20.30
N GLY A 214 6.39 11.95 -19.14
CA GLY A 214 5.58 10.90 -18.50
C GLY A 214 6.41 9.99 -17.62
N ALA A 215 5.75 9.06 -16.94
CA ALA A 215 6.37 8.18 -15.97
C ALA A 215 6.31 6.70 -16.37
N PRO A 216 7.27 5.88 -15.92
CA PRO A 216 7.15 4.43 -15.97
C PRO A 216 5.82 3.94 -15.37
N GLY A 217 5.26 2.86 -15.92
CA GLY A 217 3.93 2.36 -15.52
C GLY A 217 2.76 3.04 -16.25
N GLY A 218 3.02 3.69 -17.39
CA GLY A 218 1.99 4.29 -18.24
C GLY A 218 1.33 5.54 -17.65
N LEU A 219 2.04 6.26 -16.78
CA LEU A 219 1.54 7.52 -16.25
C LEU A 219 1.81 8.67 -17.21
N ALA A 220 0.81 9.47 -17.48
CA ALA A 220 0.86 10.59 -18.41
C ALA A 220 1.73 11.76 -17.89
N PRO A 221 2.19 12.67 -18.75
CA PRO A 221 3.04 13.78 -18.36
C PRO A 221 2.31 14.84 -17.53
N VAL A 222 3.11 15.65 -16.81
CA VAL A 222 2.68 16.74 -15.94
C VAL A 222 3.38 18.04 -16.34
N ALA A 223 2.66 19.16 -16.29
CA ALA A 223 3.27 20.48 -16.41
C ALA A 223 4.17 20.75 -15.20
N ALA A 224 5.44 21.11 -15.45
CA ALA A 224 6.37 21.39 -14.38
C ALA A 224 7.31 22.57 -14.72
N LEU A 225 7.63 23.31 -13.68
CA LEU A 225 8.52 24.48 -13.69
C LEU A 225 9.63 24.28 -12.66
N GLN A 226 10.79 24.78 -12.95
CA GLN A 226 11.88 24.97 -12.02
C GLN A 226 12.09 26.48 -11.83
N VAL A 227 12.21 26.93 -10.61
CA VAL A 227 12.56 28.31 -10.27
C VAL A 227 13.81 28.33 -9.41
N SER A 228 14.77 29.16 -9.77
CA SER A 228 15.98 29.40 -8.99
C SER A 228 16.19 30.90 -8.78
N GLY A 229 16.89 31.26 -7.71
CA GLY A 229 17.22 32.66 -7.43
C GLY A 229 17.39 32.97 -5.94
N PRO A 230 17.55 34.27 -5.59
CA PRO A 230 17.56 34.72 -4.20
C PRO A 230 16.25 34.36 -3.49
N PRO A 231 16.27 33.85 -2.25
CA PRO A 231 15.07 33.32 -1.56
C PRO A 231 13.87 34.27 -1.54
N ALA A 232 14.09 35.56 -1.29
CA ALA A 232 13.01 36.55 -1.24
C ALA A 232 12.31 36.76 -2.60
N GLU A 233 13.10 36.75 -3.69
CA GLU A 233 12.56 36.89 -5.04
C GLU A 233 11.81 35.65 -5.47
N VAL A 234 12.35 34.46 -5.22
CA VAL A 234 11.69 33.18 -5.52
C VAL A 234 10.39 33.04 -4.71
N THR A 235 10.40 33.39 -3.41
CA THR A 235 9.19 33.39 -2.58
C THR A 235 8.09 34.25 -3.16
N ARG A 236 8.44 35.48 -3.60
CA ARG A 236 7.48 36.38 -4.25
C ARG A 236 6.95 35.80 -5.56
N ALA A 237 7.83 35.31 -6.42
CA ALA A 237 7.46 34.75 -7.71
C ALA A 237 6.54 33.51 -7.60
N VAL A 238 6.81 32.62 -6.63
CA VAL A 238 5.93 31.45 -6.37
C VAL A 238 4.59 31.88 -5.81
N ARG A 239 4.53 32.89 -4.92
CA ARG A 239 3.26 33.46 -4.43
C ARG A 239 2.42 34.05 -5.54
N GLU A 240 3.02 34.75 -6.50
CA GLU A 240 2.32 35.29 -7.68
C GLU A 240 1.69 34.18 -8.53
N VAL A 241 2.37 33.04 -8.72
CA VAL A 241 1.79 31.87 -9.39
C VAL A 241 0.60 31.30 -8.61
N LEU A 242 0.69 31.21 -7.29
CA LEU A 242 -0.37 30.68 -6.43
C LEU A 242 -1.58 31.60 -6.33
N ASP A 243 -1.40 32.92 -6.42
CA ASP A 243 -2.48 33.91 -6.47
C ASP A 243 -3.10 34.04 -7.86
N GLY A 244 -2.36 33.65 -8.88
CA GLY A 244 -2.83 33.62 -10.26
C GLY A 244 -4.05 32.71 -10.46
N ARG A 245 -4.79 32.92 -11.53
CA ARG A 245 -5.87 32.00 -11.91
C ARG A 245 -5.24 30.71 -12.43
N PRO A 246 -5.60 29.53 -11.85
CA PRO A 246 -5.17 28.27 -12.44
C PRO A 246 -5.65 28.19 -13.89
N THR A 247 -4.83 27.62 -14.75
CA THR A 247 -5.30 27.26 -16.10
C THR A 247 -6.45 26.28 -15.98
N PRO A 248 -7.53 26.46 -16.72
CA PRO A 248 -8.76 25.67 -16.53
C PRO A 248 -8.63 24.19 -16.94
N SER A 249 -7.55 23.82 -17.64
CA SER A 249 -7.38 22.45 -18.12
C SER A 249 -6.54 21.61 -17.15
N PRO A 250 -7.08 20.51 -16.63
CA PRO A 250 -6.32 19.53 -15.86
C PRO A 250 -5.12 18.99 -16.66
N SER A 251 -4.05 18.60 -15.96
CA SER A 251 -2.89 17.96 -16.60
C SER A 251 -3.28 16.65 -17.29
N PRO A 252 -2.49 16.15 -18.26
CA PRO A 252 -2.72 14.83 -18.85
C PRO A 252 -2.79 13.74 -17.78
N LEU A 253 -1.90 13.77 -16.77
CA LEU A 253 -1.90 12.83 -15.65
C LEU A 253 -3.17 12.94 -14.80
N HIS A 254 -3.62 14.16 -14.46
CA HIS A 254 -4.84 14.36 -13.69
C HIS A 254 -6.05 13.76 -14.43
N ARG A 255 -6.17 13.98 -15.74
CA ARG A 255 -7.24 13.37 -16.55
C ARG A 255 -7.15 11.86 -16.58
N ALA A 256 -5.95 11.30 -16.78
CA ALA A 256 -5.74 9.85 -16.85
C ALA A 256 -6.14 9.17 -15.52
N LEU A 257 -5.66 9.66 -14.37
CA LEU A 257 -6.00 9.05 -13.08
C LEU A 257 -7.49 9.24 -12.74
N THR A 258 -8.09 10.37 -13.09
CA THR A 258 -9.53 10.58 -12.93
C THR A 258 -10.33 9.57 -13.78
N ALA A 259 -9.92 9.35 -15.03
CA ALA A 259 -10.55 8.35 -15.90
C ALA A 259 -10.43 6.93 -15.35
N ARG A 260 -9.26 6.57 -14.76
CA ARG A 260 -9.09 5.27 -14.09
C ARG A 260 -10.04 5.09 -12.92
N GLN A 261 -10.26 6.12 -12.12
CA GLN A 261 -11.05 6.08 -10.89
C GLN A 261 -12.57 6.04 -11.11
N VAL A 262 -13.06 6.26 -12.33
CA VAL A 262 -14.49 6.16 -12.66
C VAL A 262 -14.86 4.84 -13.33
N ARG A 263 -13.90 3.97 -13.66
CA ARG A 263 -14.18 2.64 -14.21
C ARG A 263 -15.00 1.80 -13.23
N SER A 264 -15.96 1.08 -13.74
CA SER A 264 -16.75 0.19 -12.88
C SER A 264 -15.93 -0.98 -12.35
N PRO A 265 -16.28 -1.54 -11.19
CA PRO A 265 -15.63 -2.75 -10.69
C PRO A 265 -15.69 -3.92 -11.67
N LEU A 266 -16.82 -4.12 -12.36
CA LEU A 266 -16.97 -5.22 -13.33
C LEU A 266 -16.10 -5.01 -14.58
N GLU A 267 -15.93 -3.78 -15.05
CA GLU A 267 -15.03 -3.45 -16.16
C GLU A 267 -13.59 -3.82 -15.83
N ILE A 268 -13.11 -3.46 -14.63
CA ILE A 268 -11.78 -3.84 -14.17
C ILE A 268 -11.67 -5.36 -13.99
N ALA A 269 -12.69 -6.01 -13.43
CA ALA A 269 -12.71 -7.47 -13.27
C ALA A 269 -12.58 -8.20 -14.62
N ARG A 270 -13.33 -7.77 -15.65
CA ARG A 270 -13.22 -8.34 -17.01
C ARG A 270 -11.82 -8.19 -17.60
N MET A 271 -11.24 -6.99 -17.48
CA MET A 271 -9.89 -6.71 -17.98
C MET A 271 -8.84 -7.59 -17.29
N LEU A 272 -8.89 -7.70 -15.97
CA LEU A 272 -7.92 -8.48 -15.21
C LEU A 272 -8.11 -9.99 -15.41
N ALA A 273 -9.35 -10.49 -15.51
CA ALA A 273 -9.64 -11.89 -15.78
C ALA A 273 -9.21 -12.34 -17.18
N ALA A 274 -9.23 -11.43 -18.16
CA ALA A 274 -8.70 -11.70 -19.50
C ALA A 274 -7.17 -11.72 -19.57
N ARG A 275 -6.50 -11.02 -18.65
CA ARG A 275 -5.05 -10.86 -18.66
C ARG A 275 -4.32 -11.84 -17.74
N TYR A 276 -4.88 -12.17 -16.57
CA TYR A 276 -4.21 -12.92 -15.53
C TYR A 276 -4.85 -14.28 -15.25
N PRO A 277 -4.04 -15.33 -14.92
CA PRO A 277 -2.59 -15.28 -14.81
C PRO A 277 -1.93 -15.32 -16.18
N ALA A 278 -0.84 -14.58 -16.35
CA ALA A 278 0.01 -14.68 -17.54
C ALA A 278 0.90 -15.94 -17.51
N THR A 279 1.25 -16.39 -16.30
CA THR A 279 2.11 -17.58 -16.08
C THR A 279 1.37 -18.66 -15.27
N PRO A 280 0.61 -19.57 -15.92
CA PRO A 280 -0.11 -20.62 -15.22
C PRO A 280 0.81 -21.60 -14.49
N SER A 281 0.59 -21.77 -13.18
CA SER A 281 1.31 -22.73 -12.32
C SER A 281 0.42 -23.17 -11.17
N MET A 282 0.76 -24.29 -10.51
CA MET A 282 0.06 -24.69 -9.30
C MET A 282 0.54 -23.82 -8.12
N SER A 283 -0.16 -22.74 -7.90
CA SER A 283 0.00 -21.90 -6.70
C SER A 283 -1.27 -21.08 -6.45
N TYR A 284 -1.34 -20.47 -5.27
CA TYR A 284 -2.47 -19.61 -4.89
C TYR A 284 -2.68 -18.42 -5.84
N ILE A 285 -1.62 -17.94 -6.50
CA ILE A 285 -1.67 -16.76 -7.38
C ILE A 285 -2.52 -17.05 -8.63
N PRO A 286 -2.16 -18.03 -9.49
CA PRO A 286 -3.03 -18.43 -10.59
C PRO A 286 -4.42 -18.87 -10.14
N ALA A 287 -4.51 -19.57 -9.00
CA ALA A 287 -5.80 -20.04 -8.49
C ALA A 287 -6.79 -18.91 -8.17
N LEU A 288 -6.34 -17.82 -7.56
CA LEU A 288 -7.18 -16.65 -7.35
C LEU A 288 -7.66 -16.05 -8.69
N SER A 289 -6.80 -16.01 -9.70
CA SER A 289 -7.17 -15.53 -11.04
C SER A 289 -8.16 -16.48 -11.73
N TRP A 290 -7.95 -17.80 -11.66
CA TRP A 290 -8.88 -18.80 -12.22
C TRP A 290 -10.24 -18.73 -11.52
N SER A 291 -10.28 -18.72 -10.19
CA SER A 291 -11.52 -18.53 -9.42
C SER A 291 -12.21 -17.22 -9.78
N GLY A 292 -11.44 -16.15 -9.96
CA GLY A 292 -11.94 -14.86 -10.43
C GLY A 292 -12.54 -14.94 -11.82
N ALA A 293 -11.89 -15.60 -12.78
CA ALA A 293 -12.36 -15.75 -14.15
C ALA A 293 -13.65 -16.61 -14.22
N LEU A 294 -13.72 -17.71 -13.45
CA LEU A 294 -14.96 -18.49 -13.31
C LEU A 294 -16.11 -17.62 -12.82
N ARG A 295 -15.86 -16.78 -11.83
CA ARG A 295 -16.84 -15.88 -11.25
C ARG A 295 -17.25 -14.75 -12.22
N VAL A 296 -16.31 -14.16 -12.98
CA VAL A 296 -16.62 -13.19 -14.05
C VAL A 296 -17.52 -13.83 -15.08
N SER A 297 -17.21 -15.05 -15.53
CA SER A 297 -18.04 -15.79 -16.49
C SER A 297 -19.47 -15.99 -15.97
N THR A 298 -19.62 -16.37 -14.71
CA THR A 298 -20.93 -16.55 -14.08
C THR A 298 -21.73 -15.25 -14.01
N ILE A 299 -21.07 -14.13 -13.63
CA ILE A 299 -21.72 -12.81 -13.50
C ILE A 299 -22.14 -12.26 -14.86
N THR A 300 -21.30 -12.43 -15.87
CA THR A 300 -21.50 -11.80 -17.18
C THR A 300 -22.24 -12.68 -18.18
N GLY A 301 -22.34 -13.99 -17.94
CA GLY A 301 -22.78 -14.97 -18.92
C GLY A 301 -21.80 -15.22 -20.07
N ASP A 302 -20.64 -14.57 -20.07
CA ASP A 302 -19.61 -14.72 -21.11
C ASP A 302 -18.75 -15.95 -20.85
N PRO A 303 -18.81 -16.99 -21.70
CA PRO A 303 -18.11 -18.25 -21.48
C PRO A 303 -16.58 -18.15 -21.69
N GLN A 304 -16.07 -17.08 -22.34
CA GLN A 304 -14.65 -16.98 -22.67
C GLN A 304 -13.75 -16.99 -21.43
N TYR A 305 -14.16 -16.33 -20.33
CA TYR A 305 -13.39 -16.29 -19.08
C TYR A 305 -13.25 -17.67 -18.45
N ARG A 306 -14.36 -18.44 -18.41
CA ARG A 306 -14.35 -19.82 -17.92
C ARG A 306 -13.51 -20.72 -18.82
N ALA A 307 -13.71 -20.64 -20.13
CA ALA A 307 -12.95 -21.43 -21.10
C ALA A 307 -11.43 -21.18 -20.97
N GLY A 308 -11.02 -19.95 -20.80
CA GLY A 308 -9.61 -19.59 -20.57
C GLY A 308 -9.05 -20.19 -19.27
N ALA A 309 -9.79 -20.09 -18.16
CA ALA A 309 -9.37 -20.70 -16.88
C ALA A 309 -9.29 -22.23 -16.99
N VAL A 310 -10.30 -22.88 -17.57
CA VAL A 310 -10.33 -24.34 -17.77
C VAL A 310 -9.16 -24.82 -18.64
N ALA A 311 -8.87 -24.12 -19.73
CA ALA A 311 -7.74 -24.45 -20.61
C ALA A 311 -6.39 -24.39 -19.86
N GLN A 312 -6.22 -23.41 -18.97
CA GLN A 312 -5.01 -23.30 -18.16
C GLN A 312 -4.93 -24.36 -17.04
N MET A 313 -6.05 -24.80 -16.48
CA MET A 313 -6.12 -25.87 -15.47
C MET A 313 -6.04 -27.28 -16.06
N ALA A 314 -6.42 -27.47 -17.32
CA ALA A 314 -6.48 -28.78 -17.98
C ALA A 314 -5.20 -29.63 -17.89
N PRO A 315 -3.98 -29.09 -18.04
CA PRO A 315 -2.75 -29.90 -17.90
C PRO A 315 -2.57 -30.50 -16.50
N PHE A 316 -3.09 -29.85 -15.46
CA PHE A 316 -3.02 -30.34 -14.08
C PHE A 316 -4.13 -31.38 -13.80
N LEU A 317 -5.30 -31.20 -14.38
CA LEU A 317 -6.41 -32.16 -14.28
C LEU A 317 -6.09 -33.47 -14.99
N SER A 318 -5.54 -33.39 -16.21
CA SER A 318 -5.16 -34.58 -16.99
C SER A 318 -3.91 -35.29 -16.48
N GLY A 319 -3.17 -34.71 -15.52
CA GLY A 319 -1.91 -35.24 -15.04
C GLY A 319 -0.71 -34.99 -16.00
N ALA A 320 -0.89 -34.25 -17.09
CA ALA A 320 0.20 -33.83 -17.99
C ALA A 320 1.22 -32.92 -17.28
N LYS A 321 0.75 -32.19 -16.25
CA LYS A 321 1.58 -31.49 -15.28
C LYS A 321 1.23 -31.96 -13.87
N PRO A 322 2.19 -32.13 -12.96
CA PRO A 322 1.91 -32.54 -11.60
C PRO A 322 1.16 -31.41 -10.87
N ALA A 323 -0.02 -31.73 -10.34
CA ALA A 323 -0.78 -30.79 -9.52
C ALA A 323 -0.36 -30.81 -8.05
N ILE A 324 0.03 -31.99 -7.56
CA ILE A 324 0.59 -32.19 -6.22
C ILE A 324 1.96 -32.83 -6.41
N ALA A 325 3.05 -32.11 -6.11
CA ALA A 325 4.42 -32.54 -6.36
C ALA A 325 5.38 -32.03 -5.28
N GLU A 326 6.48 -32.71 -5.11
CA GLU A 326 7.59 -32.26 -4.26
C GLU A 326 8.40 -31.12 -4.93
N PRO A 327 8.96 -30.19 -4.14
CA PRO A 327 8.75 -30.08 -2.71
C PRO A 327 7.32 -29.61 -2.40
N PHE A 328 6.67 -30.29 -1.43
CA PHE A 328 5.33 -29.89 -1.02
C PHE A 328 5.37 -28.53 -0.32
N LEU A 329 4.74 -27.54 -0.93
CA LEU A 329 4.63 -26.20 -0.39
C LEU A 329 3.15 -25.86 -0.17
N LEU A 330 2.85 -25.27 0.97
CA LEU A 330 1.48 -24.84 1.28
C LEU A 330 0.95 -23.86 0.23
N THR A 331 1.81 -22.99 -0.32
CA THR A 331 1.50 -22.08 -1.42
C THR A 331 1.07 -22.79 -2.70
N SER A 332 1.66 -23.95 -3.00
CA SER A 332 1.29 -24.77 -4.16
C SER A 332 -0.02 -25.54 -3.91
N LEU A 333 -0.18 -26.11 -2.71
CA LEU A 333 -1.43 -26.80 -2.32
C LEU A 333 -2.61 -25.85 -2.31
N ALA A 334 -2.42 -24.59 -1.91
CA ALA A 334 -3.44 -23.54 -1.96
C ALA A 334 -3.99 -23.28 -3.38
N GLY A 335 -3.23 -23.64 -4.42
CA GLY A 335 -3.69 -23.61 -5.81
C GLY A 335 -4.95 -24.42 -6.06
N HIS A 336 -5.20 -25.45 -5.24
CA HIS A 336 -6.33 -26.36 -5.40
C HIS A 336 -7.70 -25.74 -5.00
N GLN A 337 -7.73 -24.54 -4.40
CA GLN A 337 -9.00 -23.84 -4.18
C GLN A 337 -9.78 -23.63 -5.49
N ALA A 338 -9.08 -23.35 -6.60
CA ALA A 338 -9.72 -23.13 -7.89
C ALA A 338 -10.36 -24.40 -8.47
N PHE A 339 -9.85 -25.58 -8.12
CA PHE A 339 -10.48 -26.84 -8.53
C PHE A 339 -11.79 -27.11 -7.76
N PHE A 340 -11.89 -26.72 -6.51
CA PHE A 340 -13.20 -26.73 -5.82
C PHE A 340 -14.18 -25.77 -6.50
N ASP A 341 -13.74 -24.56 -6.84
CA ASP A 341 -14.60 -23.58 -7.51
C ASP A 341 -15.01 -24.06 -8.92
N LEU A 342 -14.12 -24.74 -9.66
CA LEU A 342 -14.45 -25.38 -10.93
C LEU A 342 -15.46 -26.53 -10.75
N ALA A 343 -15.29 -27.34 -9.71
CA ALA A 343 -16.22 -28.42 -9.39
C ALA A 343 -17.62 -27.88 -9.03
N ASP A 344 -17.69 -26.72 -8.38
CA ASP A 344 -18.97 -26.05 -8.07
C ASP A 344 -19.66 -25.50 -9.33
N VAL A 345 -18.89 -24.94 -10.28
CA VAL A 345 -19.45 -24.31 -11.49
C VAL A 345 -19.83 -25.34 -12.56
N GLU A 346 -19.07 -26.42 -12.72
CA GLU A 346 -19.23 -27.40 -13.83
C GLU A 346 -19.63 -28.79 -13.37
N GLY A 347 -19.68 -29.07 -12.08
CA GLY A 347 -19.87 -30.43 -11.59
C GLY A 347 -18.69 -31.36 -11.88
N ASN A 348 -17.49 -30.80 -12.08
CA ASN A 348 -16.29 -31.52 -12.48
C ASN A 348 -15.77 -32.41 -11.34
N ARG A 349 -15.97 -33.75 -11.47
CA ARG A 349 -15.63 -34.73 -10.44
C ARG A 349 -14.10 -34.91 -10.28
N GLU A 350 -13.33 -34.77 -11.35
CA GLU A 350 -11.88 -34.91 -11.31
C GLU A 350 -11.25 -33.73 -10.55
N ALA A 351 -11.73 -32.51 -10.81
CA ALA A 351 -11.34 -31.33 -10.06
C ALA A 351 -11.68 -31.47 -8.56
N ASP A 352 -12.88 -31.95 -8.23
CA ASP A 352 -13.28 -32.20 -6.84
C ASP A 352 -12.35 -33.22 -6.16
N ALA A 353 -12.08 -34.35 -6.81
CA ALA A 353 -11.21 -35.40 -6.28
C ALA A 353 -9.77 -34.89 -6.07
N LEU A 354 -9.25 -34.11 -7.03
CA LEU A 354 -7.91 -33.52 -6.93
C LEU A 354 -7.82 -32.53 -5.77
N ALA A 355 -8.82 -31.64 -5.64
CA ALA A 355 -8.84 -30.65 -4.57
C ALA A 355 -8.97 -31.30 -3.18
N ARG A 356 -9.73 -32.41 -3.05
CA ARG A 356 -9.83 -33.17 -1.80
C ARG A 356 -8.50 -33.81 -1.42
N ARG A 357 -7.76 -34.41 -2.39
CA ARG A 357 -6.42 -34.95 -2.12
C ARG A 357 -5.47 -33.86 -1.61
N ALA A 358 -5.55 -32.63 -2.15
CA ALA A 358 -4.76 -31.52 -1.65
C ALA A 358 -5.17 -31.12 -0.24
N ALA A 359 -6.47 -31.10 0.08
CA ALA A 359 -6.97 -30.85 1.43
C ALA A 359 -6.46 -31.89 2.44
N ASP A 360 -6.50 -33.19 2.07
CA ASP A 360 -5.95 -34.27 2.90
C ASP A 360 -4.43 -34.11 3.10
N ALA A 361 -3.71 -33.71 2.06
CA ALA A 361 -2.27 -33.48 2.15
C ALA A 361 -1.89 -32.30 3.06
N ILE A 362 -2.78 -31.30 3.22
CA ILE A 362 -2.59 -30.16 4.11
C ILE A 362 -2.81 -30.53 5.57
N LEU A 363 -3.70 -31.49 5.88
CA LEU A 363 -4.00 -31.85 7.26
C LEU A 363 -2.77 -32.37 8.00
N GLY A 364 -2.57 -31.92 9.24
CA GLY A 364 -1.53 -32.43 10.14
C GLY A 364 -1.71 -33.90 10.44
N VAL A 365 -0.59 -34.63 10.53
CA VAL A 365 -0.57 -36.08 10.83
C VAL A 365 -0.25 -36.34 12.29
N ALA A 366 0.62 -35.48 12.87
CA ALA A 366 0.93 -35.56 14.31
C ALA A 366 -0.11 -34.80 15.15
N PRO A 367 -0.31 -35.19 16.43
CA PRO A 367 -1.32 -34.55 17.29
C PRO A 367 -1.13 -33.04 17.50
N ASP A 368 0.10 -32.56 17.46
CA ASP A 368 0.50 -31.15 17.61
C ASP A 368 0.59 -30.41 16.29
N GLU A 369 0.63 -31.13 15.17
CA GLU A 369 0.67 -30.55 13.84
C GLU A 369 -0.74 -30.13 13.39
N ILE A 370 -0.99 -28.83 13.28
CA ILE A 370 -2.31 -28.29 12.85
C ILE A 370 -2.49 -28.48 11.35
N VAL A 371 -1.50 -28.03 10.58
CA VAL A 371 -1.41 -28.18 9.13
C VAL A 371 0.03 -28.48 8.75
N ARG A 372 0.21 -29.31 7.73
CA ARG A 372 1.52 -29.66 7.17
C ARG A 372 2.06 -28.49 6.34
N PHE A 373 3.37 -28.43 6.26
CA PHE A 373 4.09 -27.46 5.42
C PHE A 373 3.88 -26.00 5.86
N ALA A 374 3.44 -25.78 7.08
CA ALA A 374 3.27 -24.44 7.65
C ALA A 374 4.62 -23.75 7.83
N THR A 375 4.66 -22.47 7.47
CA THR A 375 5.83 -21.60 7.63
C THR A 375 5.83 -20.87 8.97
N SER A 376 4.73 -20.89 9.70
CA SER A 376 4.43 -20.06 10.87
C SER A 376 4.30 -18.55 10.54
N TRP A 377 4.09 -18.22 9.28
CA TRP A 377 3.82 -16.87 8.80
C TRP A 377 2.31 -16.66 8.58
N THR A 378 1.89 -15.41 8.58
CA THR A 378 0.48 -15.07 8.30
C THR A 378 -0.04 -15.60 6.99
N ASP A 379 0.84 -15.91 6.05
CA ASP A 379 0.55 -16.52 4.74
C ASP A 379 -0.21 -17.84 4.89
N ASP A 380 0.16 -18.66 5.88
CA ASP A 380 -0.47 -19.95 6.15
C ASP A 380 -1.97 -19.81 6.47
N MET A 381 -2.36 -18.68 7.09
CA MET A 381 -3.77 -18.42 7.43
C MET A 381 -4.67 -18.44 6.19
N PHE A 382 -4.18 -17.91 5.05
CA PHE A 382 -4.91 -17.99 3.79
C PHE A 382 -4.65 -19.30 3.06
N MET A 383 -3.39 -19.71 2.93
CA MET A 383 -3.00 -20.86 2.09
C MET A 383 -3.72 -22.15 2.49
N ALA A 384 -3.74 -22.46 3.78
CA ALA A 384 -4.45 -23.65 4.26
C ALA A 384 -5.96 -23.45 4.28
N THR A 385 -6.44 -22.31 4.80
CA THR A 385 -7.88 -22.06 4.97
C THR A 385 -8.63 -22.07 3.65
N SER A 386 -8.05 -21.51 2.57
CA SER A 386 -8.68 -21.44 1.26
C SER A 386 -9.08 -22.81 0.69
N VAL A 387 -8.34 -23.86 1.03
CA VAL A 387 -8.60 -25.24 0.62
C VAL A 387 -9.42 -25.99 1.66
N LEU A 388 -9.01 -25.94 2.94
CA LEU A 388 -9.66 -26.70 4.01
C LEU A 388 -11.10 -26.25 4.26
N ALA A 389 -11.39 -24.94 4.21
CA ALA A 389 -12.76 -24.45 4.41
C ALA A 389 -13.70 -24.87 3.27
N ARG A 390 -13.20 -24.90 2.01
CA ARG A 390 -13.96 -25.45 0.87
C ARG A 390 -14.18 -26.96 0.99
N ALA A 391 -13.15 -27.70 1.42
CA ALA A 391 -13.27 -29.12 1.70
C ALA A 391 -14.33 -29.42 2.77
N ALA A 392 -14.30 -28.68 3.89
CA ALA A 392 -15.30 -28.80 4.95
C ALA A 392 -16.72 -28.55 4.45
N LYS A 393 -16.94 -27.47 3.70
CA LYS A 393 -18.23 -27.14 3.10
C LYS A 393 -18.74 -28.24 2.17
N ARG A 394 -17.86 -28.81 1.38
CA ARG A 394 -18.23 -29.77 0.32
C ARG A 394 -18.42 -31.18 0.85
N THR A 395 -17.67 -31.58 1.87
CA THR A 395 -17.74 -32.94 2.42
C THR A 395 -18.58 -33.05 3.67
N GLY A 396 -18.74 -31.97 4.42
CA GLY A 396 -19.33 -32.00 5.76
C GLY A 396 -18.41 -32.59 6.84
N GLU A 397 -17.17 -32.96 6.50
CA GLU A 397 -16.23 -33.60 7.43
C GLU A 397 -15.65 -32.57 8.42
N ALA A 398 -15.90 -32.79 9.71
CA ALA A 398 -15.49 -31.89 10.79
C ALA A 398 -13.98 -31.66 10.84
N ARG A 399 -13.16 -32.67 10.48
CA ARG A 399 -11.68 -32.59 10.55
C ARG A 399 -11.09 -31.38 9.83
N TYR A 400 -11.69 -30.98 8.70
CA TYR A 400 -11.23 -29.80 7.95
C TYR A 400 -11.61 -28.50 8.67
N ALA A 401 -12.84 -28.39 9.16
CA ALA A 401 -13.30 -27.22 9.89
C ALA A 401 -12.57 -27.06 11.24
N ASP A 402 -12.25 -28.17 11.91
CA ASP A 402 -11.46 -28.19 13.17
C ASP A 402 -10.02 -27.75 12.92
N ALA A 403 -9.40 -28.17 11.81
CA ALA A 403 -8.06 -27.71 11.44
C ALA A 403 -8.05 -26.19 11.15
N VAL A 404 -9.05 -25.67 10.45
CA VAL A 404 -9.22 -24.23 10.22
C VAL A 404 -9.39 -23.48 11.54
N ALA A 405 -10.21 -23.99 12.48
CA ALA A 405 -10.41 -23.38 13.78
C ALA A 405 -9.09 -23.28 14.55
N ARG A 406 -8.37 -24.41 14.68
CA ARG A 406 -7.08 -24.46 15.39
C ARG A 406 -6.04 -23.54 14.73
N LEU A 407 -5.93 -23.54 13.40
CA LEU A 407 -5.00 -22.69 12.67
C LEU A 407 -5.27 -21.21 12.95
N LEU A 408 -6.47 -20.73 12.66
CA LEU A 408 -6.78 -19.30 12.75
C LEU A 408 -6.74 -18.77 14.18
N THR A 409 -7.24 -19.55 15.16
CA THR A 409 -7.21 -19.12 16.56
C THR A 409 -5.80 -19.13 17.14
N SER A 410 -4.97 -20.13 16.82
CA SER A 410 -3.58 -20.19 17.30
C SER A 410 -2.72 -19.10 16.69
N TYR A 411 -2.92 -18.78 15.40
CA TYR A 411 -2.20 -17.69 14.72
C TYR A 411 -2.65 -16.33 15.24
N ALA A 412 -3.95 -16.12 15.48
CA ALA A 412 -4.44 -14.90 16.10
C ALA A 412 -3.86 -14.71 17.50
N ALA A 413 -3.81 -15.77 18.31
CA ALA A 413 -3.22 -15.70 19.65
C ALA A 413 -1.72 -15.34 19.66
N ARG A 414 -0.97 -15.78 18.65
CA ARG A 414 0.49 -15.56 18.58
C ARG A 414 0.89 -14.30 17.82
N LEU A 415 0.16 -13.93 16.77
CA LEU A 415 0.59 -12.93 15.80
C LEU A 415 -0.28 -11.68 15.77
N GLN A 416 -1.56 -11.75 16.23
CA GLN A 416 -2.41 -10.55 16.25
C GLN A 416 -2.05 -9.67 17.44
N ARG A 417 -1.65 -8.45 17.15
CA ARG A 417 -1.27 -7.43 18.13
C ARG A 417 -2.50 -6.81 18.81
N PRO A 418 -2.33 -6.12 19.96
CA PRO A 418 -3.43 -5.40 20.62
C PRO A 418 -4.09 -4.32 19.75
N ASP A 419 -3.35 -3.72 18.81
CA ASP A 419 -3.89 -2.77 17.84
C ASP A 419 -4.68 -3.42 16.69
N GLY A 420 -4.80 -4.74 16.68
CA GLY A 420 -5.53 -5.52 15.70
C GLY A 420 -4.73 -5.95 14.48
N LEU A 421 -3.58 -5.35 14.19
CA LEU A 421 -2.71 -5.77 13.11
C LEU A 421 -2.02 -7.11 13.43
N PHE A 422 -1.58 -7.80 12.38
CA PHE A 422 -0.78 -9.01 12.53
C PHE A 422 0.70 -8.71 12.29
N MET A 423 1.56 -9.24 13.15
CA MET A 423 2.97 -9.46 12.82
C MET A 423 3.04 -10.51 11.72
N HIS A 424 3.97 -10.36 10.78
CA HIS A 424 4.15 -11.37 9.70
C HIS A 424 4.49 -12.76 10.28
N ALA A 425 5.41 -12.79 11.24
CA ALA A 425 5.82 -13.98 11.98
C ALA A 425 6.43 -13.56 13.33
N ALA A 426 6.62 -14.50 14.24
CA ALA A 426 7.36 -14.26 15.49
C ALA A 426 8.83 -13.85 15.23
N SER A 427 9.45 -14.43 14.19
CA SER A 427 10.82 -14.09 13.74
C SER A 427 10.90 -12.83 12.86
N GLY A 428 9.77 -12.28 12.43
CA GLY A 428 9.64 -11.04 11.66
C GLY A 428 8.48 -10.22 12.19
N PRO A 429 8.60 -9.60 13.39
CA PRO A 429 7.48 -9.02 14.13
C PRO A 429 7.00 -7.67 13.57
N HIS A 430 6.99 -7.55 12.24
CA HIS A 430 6.59 -6.36 11.50
C HIS A 430 5.19 -6.55 10.89
N ALA A 431 4.40 -5.49 10.88
CA ALA A 431 3.06 -5.51 10.28
C ALA A 431 3.15 -5.41 8.74
N TRP A 432 3.78 -6.41 8.12
CA TRP A 432 3.87 -6.47 6.67
C TRP A 432 2.49 -6.41 6.03
N GLY A 433 2.34 -5.51 5.04
CA GLY A 433 1.04 -5.23 4.44
C GLY A 433 0.37 -6.46 3.85
N ARG A 434 1.04 -7.16 2.93
CA ARG A 434 0.46 -8.38 2.33
C ARG A 434 0.29 -9.53 3.33
N GLY A 435 1.12 -9.62 4.37
CA GLY A 435 0.90 -10.55 5.47
C GLY A 435 -0.41 -10.29 6.21
N ASN A 436 -0.73 -9.02 6.47
CA ASN A 436 -2.04 -8.62 7.00
C ASN A 436 -3.17 -8.92 6.01
N GLY A 437 -2.92 -8.78 4.70
CA GLY A 437 -3.84 -9.20 3.65
C GLY A 437 -4.11 -10.71 3.68
N PHE A 438 -3.10 -11.56 3.87
CA PHE A 438 -3.28 -13.00 4.00
C PHE A 438 -4.04 -13.39 5.26
N ALA A 439 -3.77 -12.74 6.38
CA ALA A 439 -4.58 -12.91 7.59
C ALA A 439 -6.05 -12.54 7.33
N ALA A 440 -6.30 -11.40 6.67
CA ALA A 440 -7.64 -10.96 6.28
C ALA A 440 -8.33 -11.97 5.37
N PHE A 441 -7.64 -12.50 4.35
CA PHE A 441 -8.20 -13.48 3.41
C PHE A 441 -8.48 -14.82 4.09
N GLY A 442 -7.59 -15.31 4.97
CA GLY A 442 -7.82 -16.54 5.71
C GLY A 442 -9.06 -16.46 6.60
N LEU A 443 -9.17 -15.37 7.38
CA LEU A 443 -10.35 -15.12 8.21
C LEU A 443 -11.63 -14.97 7.38
N MET A 444 -11.56 -14.24 6.26
CA MET A 444 -12.66 -14.03 5.33
C MET A 444 -13.13 -15.35 4.68
N GLU A 445 -12.21 -16.20 4.23
CA GLU A 445 -12.54 -17.49 3.62
C GLU A 445 -13.23 -18.43 4.62
N ALA A 446 -12.73 -18.54 5.86
CA ALA A 446 -13.37 -19.32 6.89
C ALA A 446 -14.81 -18.84 7.15
N LEU A 447 -15.00 -17.54 7.35
CA LEU A 447 -16.32 -16.94 7.60
C LEU A 447 -17.28 -17.09 6.40
N THR A 448 -16.75 -17.19 5.17
CA THR A 448 -17.56 -17.35 3.94
C THR A 448 -17.97 -18.79 3.72
N GLN A 449 -17.05 -19.75 3.90
CA GLN A 449 -17.25 -21.14 3.52
C GLN A 449 -17.89 -22.00 4.63
N LEU A 450 -17.60 -21.65 5.90
CA LEU A 450 -18.11 -22.43 7.04
C LEU A 450 -19.46 -21.88 7.54
N PRO A 451 -20.37 -22.77 8.03
CA PRO A 451 -21.73 -22.37 8.41
C PRO A 451 -21.74 -21.42 9.62
N GLU A 452 -22.86 -20.72 9.81
CA GLU A 452 -23.02 -19.82 10.95
C GLU A 452 -22.96 -20.55 12.30
N SER A 453 -23.35 -21.83 12.32
CA SER A 453 -23.25 -22.69 13.49
C SER A 453 -21.84 -23.21 13.80
N TRP A 454 -20.83 -22.86 12.99
CA TRP A 454 -19.46 -23.30 13.24
C TRP A 454 -18.96 -22.80 14.59
N PRO A 455 -18.47 -23.69 15.51
CA PRO A 455 -18.16 -23.32 16.89
C PRO A 455 -17.09 -22.21 17.04
N ALA A 456 -16.12 -22.14 16.13
CA ALA A 456 -15.08 -21.12 16.17
C ALA A 456 -15.45 -19.77 15.52
N ARG A 457 -16.67 -19.68 14.94
CA ARG A 457 -17.08 -18.50 14.15
C ARG A 457 -16.95 -17.19 14.91
N SER A 458 -17.40 -17.13 16.16
CA SER A 458 -17.34 -15.90 16.96
C SER A 458 -15.91 -15.42 17.23
N LEU A 459 -14.98 -16.33 17.48
CA LEU A 459 -13.56 -16.03 17.70
C LEU A 459 -12.90 -15.50 16.41
N VAL A 460 -13.19 -16.17 15.28
CA VAL A 460 -12.66 -15.79 13.97
C VAL A 460 -13.24 -14.46 13.52
N LEU A 461 -14.53 -14.22 13.71
CA LEU A 461 -15.18 -12.94 13.41
C LEU A 461 -14.60 -11.80 14.28
N GLY A 462 -14.41 -12.02 15.55
CA GLY A 462 -13.79 -11.05 16.44
C GLY A 462 -12.34 -10.69 16.01
N SER A 463 -11.56 -11.70 15.58
CA SER A 463 -10.22 -11.47 15.03
C SER A 463 -10.27 -10.66 13.73
N PHE A 464 -11.19 -10.98 12.82
CA PHE A 464 -11.43 -10.24 11.59
C PHE A 464 -11.79 -8.77 11.87
N GLN A 465 -12.73 -8.51 12.75
CA GLN A 465 -13.17 -7.15 13.10
C GLN A 465 -12.05 -6.31 13.73
N ARG A 466 -11.22 -6.91 14.60
CA ARG A 466 -10.04 -6.24 15.17
C ARG A 466 -9.02 -5.89 14.07
N LEU A 467 -8.75 -6.82 13.14
CA LEU A 467 -7.86 -6.57 12.01
C LEU A 467 -8.39 -5.44 11.12
N MET A 468 -9.66 -5.47 10.74
CA MET A 468 -10.27 -4.41 9.91
C MET A 468 -10.21 -3.04 10.61
N SER A 469 -10.45 -3.01 11.92
CA SER A 469 -10.32 -1.78 12.73
C SER A 469 -8.87 -1.29 12.80
N GLY A 470 -7.89 -2.20 12.90
CA GLY A 470 -6.47 -1.88 12.80
C GLY A 470 -6.11 -1.26 11.46
N LEU A 471 -6.47 -1.93 10.38
CA LEU A 471 -6.22 -1.45 9.02
C LEU A 471 -6.88 -0.09 8.76
N ARG A 472 -8.13 0.13 9.20
CA ARG A 472 -8.82 1.42 9.07
C ARG A 472 -8.00 2.59 9.65
N ARG A 473 -7.36 2.42 10.81
CA ARG A 473 -6.56 3.47 11.44
C ARG A 473 -5.31 3.86 10.66
N HIS A 474 -4.79 2.95 9.84
CA HIS A 474 -3.56 3.13 9.08
C HIS A 474 -3.80 3.39 7.58
N GLN A 475 -5.05 3.66 7.18
CA GLN A 475 -5.32 4.02 5.78
C GLN A 475 -4.66 5.35 5.42
N ALA A 476 -3.87 5.37 4.36
CA ALA A 476 -3.25 6.58 3.82
C ALA A 476 -4.32 7.55 3.25
N TRP A 477 -3.93 8.81 3.04
CA TRP A 477 -4.86 9.85 2.55
C TRP A 477 -5.46 9.49 1.17
N ASP A 478 -4.68 8.83 0.30
CA ASP A 478 -5.13 8.39 -1.03
C ASP A 478 -5.98 7.12 -1.01
N GLY A 479 -6.24 6.56 0.17
CA GLY A 479 -7.02 5.36 0.38
C GLY A 479 -6.22 4.06 0.41
N SER A 480 -4.94 4.08 0.11
CA SER A 480 -4.06 2.90 0.10
C SER A 480 -3.54 2.54 1.51
N TRP A 481 -2.80 1.42 1.59
CA TRP A 481 -2.05 1.01 2.77
C TRP A 481 -0.56 0.87 2.44
N HIS A 482 0.28 1.02 3.45
CA HIS A 482 1.73 0.98 3.32
C HIS A 482 2.29 -0.44 3.29
N GLN A 483 3.48 -0.61 2.72
CA GLN A 483 4.26 -1.86 2.68
C GLN A 483 4.43 -2.50 4.07
N VAL A 484 4.69 -1.68 5.08
CA VAL A 484 4.54 -2.02 6.49
C VAL A 484 3.45 -1.11 7.04
N VAL A 485 2.33 -1.69 7.46
CA VAL A 485 1.06 -0.97 7.67
C VAL A 485 1.18 0.20 8.64
N ASP A 486 1.92 0.02 9.72
CA ASP A 486 2.15 0.99 10.78
C ASP A 486 3.40 1.85 10.61
N GLU A 487 4.04 1.80 9.42
CA GLU A 487 5.21 2.57 9.05
C GLU A 487 4.92 3.49 7.85
N PRO A 488 4.36 4.67 8.10
CA PRO A 488 3.86 5.55 7.02
C PRO A 488 4.94 6.12 6.11
N GLY A 489 6.23 5.94 6.44
CA GLY A 489 7.36 6.25 5.56
C GLY A 489 7.62 5.21 4.48
N THR A 490 6.96 4.04 4.50
CA THR A 490 7.10 3.04 3.44
C THR A 490 6.19 3.37 2.26
N TYR A 491 6.50 2.79 1.09
CA TYR A 491 5.65 3.02 -0.08
C TYR A 491 4.24 2.45 0.12
N ARG A 492 3.28 3.01 -0.61
CA ARG A 492 1.88 2.59 -0.61
C ARG A 492 1.74 1.36 -1.49
N GLU A 493 1.60 0.20 -0.85
CA GLU A 493 1.70 -1.09 -1.50
C GLU A 493 0.36 -1.54 -2.07
N PHE A 494 0.39 -2.04 -3.29
CA PHE A 494 -0.80 -2.36 -4.06
C PHE A 494 -1.56 -3.57 -3.54
N THR A 495 -0.85 -4.67 -3.21
CA THR A 495 -1.52 -5.93 -2.87
C THR A 495 -2.24 -5.86 -1.53
N VAL A 496 -1.64 -5.24 -0.49
CA VAL A 496 -2.35 -5.03 0.77
C VAL A 496 -3.58 -4.15 0.56
N THR A 497 -3.47 -3.14 -0.33
CA THR A 497 -4.60 -2.26 -0.64
C THR A 497 -5.75 -3.05 -1.28
N ALA A 498 -5.47 -3.87 -2.29
CA ALA A 498 -6.48 -4.69 -2.95
C ALA A 498 -7.10 -5.75 -2.01
N MET A 499 -6.26 -6.45 -1.23
CA MET A 499 -6.74 -7.47 -0.28
C MET A 499 -7.59 -6.87 0.85
N THR A 500 -7.20 -5.72 1.38
CA THR A 500 -7.97 -5.01 2.41
C THR A 500 -9.32 -4.56 1.87
N VAL A 501 -9.35 -3.98 0.66
CA VAL A 501 -10.61 -3.58 -0.01
C VAL A 501 -11.52 -4.80 -0.20
N ALA A 502 -11.00 -5.92 -0.70
CA ALA A 502 -11.78 -7.14 -0.90
C ALA A 502 -12.38 -7.65 0.41
N ALA A 503 -11.57 -7.75 1.47
CA ALA A 503 -12.02 -8.25 2.77
C ALA A 503 -13.05 -7.32 3.42
N MET A 504 -12.83 -6.01 3.39
CA MET A 504 -13.79 -5.05 3.93
C MET A 504 -15.10 -5.00 3.11
N ALA A 505 -15.01 -5.06 1.78
CA ALA A 505 -16.21 -5.07 0.90
C ALA A 505 -17.08 -6.30 1.17
N ARG A 506 -16.47 -7.49 1.29
CA ARG A 506 -17.19 -8.71 1.67
C ARG A 506 -17.76 -8.61 3.07
N GLY A 507 -16.98 -8.07 4.03
CA GLY A 507 -17.41 -7.87 5.41
C GLY A 507 -18.63 -6.95 5.53
N LEU A 508 -18.66 -5.85 4.78
CA LEU A 508 -19.84 -4.96 4.70
C LEU A 508 -21.06 -5.67 4.08
N ARG A 509 -20.85 -6.35 2.95
CA ARG A 509 -21.93 -7.03 2.24
C ARG A 509 -22.59 -8.15 3.08
N LEU A 510 -21.79 -8.86 3.89
CA LEU A 510 -22.26 -9.98 4.72
C LEU A 510 -22.59 -9.58 6.18
N GLY A 511 -22.54 -8.27 6.49
CA GLY A 511 -22.91 -7.76 7.81
C GLY A 511 -21.87 -8.03 8.92
N TRP A 512 -20.64 -8.38 8.57
CA TRP A 512 -19.55 -8.57 9.53
C TRP A 512 -18.93 -7.24 9.99
N LEU A 513 -19.08 -6.21 9.17
CA LEU A 513 -18.68 -4.82 9.43
C LEU A 513 -19.87 -3.89 9.32
N ASP A 514 -19.87 -2.84 10.12
CA ASP A 514 -20.90 -1.80 10.06
C ASP A 514 -20.59 -0.75 8.99
N ARG A 515 -21.56 0.13 8.73
CA ARG A 515 -21.52 1.15 7.68
C ARG A 515 -20.39 2.20 7.86
N SER A 516 -19.76 2.28 9.03
CA SER A 516 -18.64 3.19 9.25
C SER A 516 -17.40 2.83 8.41
N PHE A 517 -17.38 1.65 7.81
CA PHE A 517 -16.34 1.22 6.87
C PHE A 517 -16.62 1.59 5.41
N ASP A 518 -17.82 2.07 5.05
CA ASP A 518 -18.18 2.41 3.68
C ASP A 518 -17.18 3.38 3.03
N GLU A 519 -16.86 4.49 3.72
CA GLU A 519 -15.91 5.47 3.19
C GLU A 519 -14.49 4.89 3.06
N VAL A 520 -14.05 4.07 4.00
CA VAL A 520 -12.74 3.41 3.98
C VAL A 520 -12.62 2.53 2.74
N VAL A 521 -13.64 1.71 2.47
CA VAL A 521 -13.69 0.83 1.29
C VAL A 521 -13.72 1.63 -0.01
N GLN A 522 -14.53 2.67 -0.09
CA GLN A 522 -14.62 3.52 -1.29
C GLN A 522 -13.31 4.25 -1.59
N ARG A 523 -12.62 4.73 -0.56
CA ARG A 523 -11.29 5.36 -0.72
C ARG A 523 -10.26 4.32 -1.17
N GLY A 524 -10.26 3.15 -0.52
CA GLY A 524 -9.36 2.05 -0.90
C GLY A 524 -9.58 1.58 -2.33
N TRP A 525 -10.83 1.47 -2.75
CA TRP A 525 -11.16 1.10 -4.13
C TRP A 525 -10.65 2.13 -5.14
N ARG A 526 -10.81 3.43 -4.89
CA ARG A 526 -10.22 4.48 -5.74
C ARG A 526 -8.70 4.36 -5.84
N ALA A 527 -8.03 3.97 -4.76
CA ALA A 527 -6.59 3.74 -4.77
C ALA A 527 -6.19 2.52 -5.63
N VAL A 528 -7.00 1.45 -5.63
CA VAL A 528 -6.83 0.29 -6.53
C VAL A 528 -7.03 0.73 -7.98
N GLN A 529 -8.15 1.41 -8.28
CA GLN A 529 -8.47 1.88 -9.64
C GLN A 529 -7.36 2.75 -10.23
N ALA A 530 -6.81 3.67 -9.45
CA ALA A 530 -5.73 4.58 -9.89
C ALA A 530 -4.45 3.82 -10.30
N ARG A 531 -4.19 2.68 -9.67
CA ARG A 531 -2.98 1.86 -9.87
C ARG A 531 -3.13 0.74 -10.89
N VAL A 532 -4.30 0.56 -11.47
CA VAL A 532 -4.54 -0.36 -12.59
C VAL A 532 -4.59 0.45 -13.88
N SER A 533 -3.66 0.23 -14.80
CA SER A 533 -3.61 0.93 -16.09
C SER A 533 -4.77 0.52 -17.01
N GLU A 534 -4.84 1.13 -18.16
CA GLU A 534 -5.80 0.84 -19.23
C GLU A 534 -5.57 -0.54 -19.85
N THR A 535 -4.37 -1.09 -19.71
CA THR A 535 -3.97 -2.41 -20.19
C THR A 535 -3.96 -3.46 -19.07
N GLY A 536 -4.26 -3.07 -17.81
CA GLY A 536 -4.19 -3.96 -16.66
C GLY A 536 -2.78 -4.07 -16.05
N ASP A 537 -1.82 -3.23 -16.44
CA ASP A 537 -0.56 -3.10 -15.74
C ASP A 537 -0.78 -2.46 -14.36
N LEU A 538 0.07 -2.82 -13.42
CA LEU A 538 -0.09 -2.49 -12.01
C LEU A 538 1.06 -1.62 -11.51
N VAL A 539 0.83 -0.90 -10.44
CA VAL A 539 1.81 0.01 -9.85
C VAL A 539 2.00 -0.32 -8.37
N ASP A 540 3.27 -0.40 -7.95
CA ASP A 540 3.70 -0.60 -6.56
C ASP A 540 3.31 -1.96 -5.97
N VAL A 541 3.49 -3.04 -6.72
CA VAL A 541 3.30 -4.43 -6.25
C VAL A 541 4.57 -4.92 -5.56
N CYS A 542 4.50 -5.23 -4.27
CA CYS A 542 5.62 -5.80 -3.52
C CYS A 542 6.06 -7.15 -4.12
N THR A 543 7.36 -7.33 -4.36
CA THR A 543 7.93 -8.59 -4.87
C THR A 543 7.75 -9.77 -3.92
N GLY A 544 7.65 -9.50 -2.63
CA GLY A 544 7.51 -10.48 -1.56
C GLY A 544 8.47 -10.23 -0.42
N THR A 545 8.22 -10.89 0.70
CA THR A 545 9.14 -10.94 1.84
C THR A 545 9.31 -12.38 2.33
N GLY A 546 10.25 -12.58 3.24
CA GLY A 546 10.38 -13.79 4.04
C GLY A 546 10.53 -13.40 5.50
N ALA A 547 10.26 -14.34 6.41
CA ALA A 547 10.54 -14.18 7.83
C ALA A 547 11.63 -15.18 8.21
N GLY A 548 12.76 -14.68 8.62
CA GLY A 548 13.92 -15.48 8.98
C GLY A 548 15.00 -14.60 9.63
N PRO A 549 16.20 -15.11 9.86
CA PRO A 549 17.26 -14.35 10.54
C PRO A 549 17.57 -12.99 9.88
N ASN A 550 17.35 -12.87 8.58
CA ASN A 550 17.61 -11.66 7.80
C ASN A 550 16.37 -10.75 7.67
N ALA A 551 15.25 -11.10 8.29
CA ALA A 551 14.00 -10.32 8.23
C ALA A 551 14.04 -9.13 9.20
N THR A 552 15.02 -8.25 9.02
CA THR A 552 15.18 -7.02 9.80
C THR A 552 14.07 -6.02 9.49
N ARG A 553 13.90 -5.00 10.33
CA ARG A 553 12.97 -3.89 10.07
C ARG A 553 13.30 -3.24 8.72
N GLU A 554 14.56 -2.92 8.45
CA GLU A 554 14.98 -2.32 7.19
C GLU A 554 14.61 -3.18 5.98
N TYR A 555 14.81 -4.50 6.04
CA TYR A 555 14.41 -5.44 5.01
C TYR A 555 12.91 -5.32 4.66
N TYR A 556 12.02 -5.20 5.66
CA TYR A 556 10.58 -5.01 5.41
C TYR A 556 10.26 -3.65 4.81
N LEU A 557 10.91 -2.59 5.29
CA LEU A 557 10.64 -1.22 4.85
C LEU A 557 11.06 -0.98 3.39
N THR A 558 12.09 -1.68 2.91
CA THR A 558 12.75 -1.39 1.64
C THR A 558 12.53 -2.45 0.55
N ARG A 559 11.53 -3.32 0.74
CA ARG A 559 11.25 -4.36 -0.28
C ARG A 559 10.99 -3.75 -1.66
N PRO A 560 11.51 -4.37 -2.74
CA PRO A 560 11.25 -3.90 -4.09
C PRO A 560 9.76 -3.86 -4.41
N ALA A 561 9.34 -2.81 -5.10
CA ALA A 561 8.01 -2.66 -5.68
C ALA A 561 8.10 -2.72 -7.20
N LEU A 562 7.25 -3.54 -7.82
CA LEU A 562 7.15 -3.72 -9.26
C LEU A 562 6.06 -2.81 -9.83
N PHE A 563 6.21 -2.48 -11.11
CA PHE A 563 5.13 -1.97 -11.94
C PHE A 563 5.20 -2.62 -13.34
N GLY A 564 4.05 -2.67 -13.99
CA GLY A 564 3.85 -3.46 -15.19
C GLY A 564 2.96 -4.67 -14.92
N PRO A 565 3.07 -5.73 -15.74
CA PRO A 565 2.33 -6.97 -15.53
C PRO A 565 2.85 -7.72 -14.29
N ASP A 566 1.94 -8.12 -13.41
CA ASP A 566 2.25 -8.94 -12.23
C ASP A 566 1.05 -9.85 -11.89
N ASP A 567 1.23 -11.15 -11.95
CA ASP A 567 0.17 -12.14 -11.72
C ASP A 567 -0.39 -12.06 -10.29
N ARG A 568 0.45 -11.73 -9.31
CA ARG A 568 0.07 -11.61 -7.90
C ARG A 568 -0.84 -10.40 -7.67
N GLY A 569 -0.39 -9.24 -8.14
CA GLY A 569 -1.17 -8.01 -8.07
C GLY A 569 -2.48 -8.12 -8.84
N GLY A 570 -2.44 -8.73 -10.05
CA GLY A 570 -3.61 -8.98 -10.89
C GLY A 570 -4.67 -9.85 -10.22
N ALA A 571 -4.25 -10.95 -9.60
CA ALA A 571 -5.15 -11.85 -8.88
C ALA A 571 -5.85 -11.16 -7.69
N MET A 572 -5.11 -10.36 -6.92
CA MET A 572 -5.66 -9.64 -5.76
C MET A 572 -6.57 -8.48 -6.18
N ALA A 573 -6.21 -7.76 -7.25
CA ALA A 573 -7.06 -6.71 -7.79
C ALA A 573 -8.36 -7.26 -8.42
N LEU A 574 -8.30 -8.40 -9.10
CA LEU A 574 -9.47 -9.10 -9.60
C LEU A 574 -10.41 -9.50 -8.48
N THR A 575 -9.87 -10.03 -7.37
CA THR A 575 -10.66 -10.36 -6.18
C THR A 575 -11.33 -9.11 -5.60
N ALA A 576 -10.58 -8.01 -5.48
CA ALA A 576 -11.13 -6.73 -4.98
C ALA A 576 -12.23 -6.19 -5.90
N ALA A 577 -12.03 -6.23 -7.21
CA ALA A 577 -13.01 -5.77 -8.19
C ALA A 577 -14.33 -6.57 -8.11
N LEU A 578 -14.23 -7.90 -7.95
CA LEU A 578 -15.39 -8.76 -7.80
C LEU A 578 -16.15 -8.54 -6.50
N GLU A 579 -15.45 -8.28 -5.39
CA GLU A 579 -16.12 -7.96 -4.12
C GLU A 579 -16.75 -6.56 -4.14
N MET A 580 -16.11 -5.59 -4.79
CA MET A 580 -16.68 -4.26 -5.00
C MET A 580 -17.91 -4.30 -5.91
N HIS A 581 -17.88 -5.10 -6.98
CA HIS A 581 -19.07 -5.34 -7.83
C HIS A 581 -20.20 -5.94 -7.01
N ALA A 582 -19.92 -6.97 -6.21
CA ALA A 582 -20.93 -7.61 -5.37
C ALA A 582 -21.50 -6.68 -4.28
N LEU A 583 -20.70 -5.72 -3.79
CA LEU A 583 -21.14 -4.72 -2.79
C LEU A 583 -21.98 -3.61 -3.42
N THR A 584 -21.64 -3.16 -4.63
CA THR A 584 -22.24 -1.95 -5.24
C THR A 584 -23.24 -2.22 -6.35
N GLY A 585 -23.29 -3.43 -6.89
CA GLY A 585 -24.13 -3.80 -8.05
C GLY A 585 -23.69 -3.16 -9.38
N LYS A 586 -22.43 -2.66 -9.47
CA LYS A 586 -21.93 -1.90 -10.64
C LYS A 586 -20.83 -2.63 -11.41
#